data_0ed04e435ec3e4f1361be0bf4cc1487b
#
_entry.id   0ed04e435ec3e4f1361be0bf4cc1487b
#
_cell.length_a   1.000
_cell.length_b   1.000
_cell.length_c   1.000
_cell.angle_alpha   90.00
_cell.angle_beta   90.00
_cell.angle_gamma   90.00
#
_symmetry.space_group_name_H-M   'P 1'
#
loop_
_entity.id
_entity.type
_entity.pdbx_description
1 polymer ?
#
loop_
_entity_poly.entity_id
_entity_poly.type
_entity_poly.pdbx_seq_one_letter_code
_entity_poly.pdbx_strand_id
1 'polypeptide(L)'
;MTSILAAPELLAPAGTLKNMRYAFAYGADAVYAGQPRYSLRVRNNEFDHANLALGIREAQAQGKRFYVVVNIAPHNAKLKTFLKDLAPVIEMAPDALIMSDPGLIMLVRRHLPQMPIHLSVQANSVKSCRPSNRNRPSASALPPIRCSCCRKPTAPAS
;
A
#
# COMPACT_ATOMS: atom_id res chain seq x y z
N MET A 1 7.32 -13.27 31.10
CA MET A 1 7.91 -12.89 29.80
C MET A 1 7.06 -11.79 29.20
N THR A 2 7.51 -10.55 29.29
CA THR A 2 6.79 -9.39 28.76
C THR A 2 6.87 -9.42 27.23
N SER A 3 5.75 -9.64 26.55
CA SER A 3 5.66 -9.50 25.11
C SER A 3 5.98 -8.05 24.74
N ILE A 4 7.16 -7.82 24.16
CA ILE A 4 7.54 -6.51 23.63
C ILE A 4 6.63 -6.28 22.41
N LEU A 5 5.58 -5.49 22.60
CA LEU A 5 4.76 -5.02 21.49
C LEU A 5 5.66 -4.24 20.54
N ALA A 6 5.76 -4.69 19.30
CA ALA A 6 6.50 -3.96 18.28
C ALA A 6 5.98 -2.51 18.19
N ALA A 7 6.90 -1.55 18.18
CA ALA A 7 6.56 -0.15 18.07
C ALA A 7 5.69 0.10 16.81
N PRO A 8 4.71 0.99 16.90
CA PRO A 8 3.88 1.34 15.75
C PRO A 8 4.71 2.03 14.65
N GLU A 9 4.46 1.65 13.41
CA GLU A 9 5.03 2.31 12.24
C GLU A 9 4.42 3.71 12.06
N LEU A 10 5.26 4.73 12.01
CA LEU A 10 4.85 6.10 11.71
C LEU A 10 4.79 6.29 10.21
N LEU A 11 3.56 6.35 9.67
CA LEU A 11 3.29 6.54 8.25
C LEU A 11 2.92 7.99 7.94
N ALA A 12 3.68 8.66 7.08
CA ALA A 12 3.47 10.05 6.68
C ALA A 12 3.08 10.20 5.20
N PRO A 13 2.24 11.20 4.85
CA PRO A 13 1.96 11.52 3.46
C PRO A 13 3.17 12.23 2.81
N ALA A 14 3.45 11.88 1.54
CA ALA A 14 4.44 12.58 0.75
C ALA A 14 3.84 12.98 -0.62
N GLY A 15 3.67 14.28 -0.85
CA GLY A 15 3.22 14.82 -2.14
C GLY A 15 4.38 15.15 -3.08
N THR A 16 5.58 15.32 -2.54
CA THR A 16 6.80 15.67 -3.26
C THR A 16 8.01 14.95 -2.65
N LEU A 17 9.11 14.82 -3.39
CA LEU A 17 10.37 14.32 -2.84
C LEU A 17 10.86 15.13 -1.64
N LYS A 18 10.66 16.46 -1.67
CA LYS A 18 11.00 17.35 -0.57
C LYS A 18 10.22 16.98 0.70
N ASN A 19 8.90 16.80 0.59
CA ASN A 19 8.05 16.44 1.72
C ASN A 19 8.40 15.04 2.26
N MET A 20 8.75 14.10 1.38
CA MET A 20 9.23 12.77 1.77
C MET A 20 10.50 12.87 2.64
N ARG A 21 11.49 13.65 2.20
CA ARG A 21 12.75 13.84 2.94
C ARG A 21 12.52 14.48 4.30
N TYR A 22 11.63 15.48 4.38
CA TYR A 22 11.21 16.05 5.67
C TYR A 22 10.50 15.02 6.56
N ALA A 23 9.58 14.24 6.01
CA ALA A 23 8.90 13.21 6.78
C ALA A 23 9.89 12.22 7.42
N PHE A 24 10.88 11.76 6.68
CA PHE A 24 11.93 10.89 7.21
C PHE A 24 12.83 11.58 8.23
N ALA A 25 13.20 12.84 7.99
CA ALA A 25 13.98 13.63 8.95
C ALA A 25 13.26 13.83 10.28
N TYR A 26 11.92 13.91 10.26
CA TYR A 26 11.08 13.99 11.46
C TYR A 26 10.68 12.62 12.03
N GLY A 27 11.31 11.55 11.57
CA GLY A 27 11.19 10.22 12.18
C GLY A 27 10.12 9.32 11.60
N ALA A 28 9.56 9.62 10.42
CA ALA A 28 8.67 8.68 9.75
C ALA A 28 9.40 7.38 9.41
N ASP A 29 8.71 6.25 9.59
CA ASP A 29 9.20 4.91 9.23
C ASP A 29 8.82 4.55 7.80
N ALA A 30 7.71 5.11 7.33
CA ALA A 30 7.19 4.92 6.00
C ALA A 30 6.54 6.18 5.47
N VAL A 31 6.51 6.31 4.14
CA VAL A 31 5.76 7.35 3.45
C VAL A 31 4.82 6.74 2.43
N TYR A 32 3.78 7.48 2.07
CA TYR A 32 2.93 7.11 0.95
C TYR A 32 2.74 8.26 -0.03
N ALA A 33 2.78 7.93 -1.32
CA ALA A 33 2.55 8.86 -2.43
C ALA A 33 1.58 8.29 -3.45
N GLY A 34 0.84 9.17 -4.13
CA GLY A 34 -0.14 8.78 -5.13
C GLY A 34 0.52 8.42 -6.46
N GLN A 35 0.03 7.35 -7.08
CA GLN A 35 0.35 7.09 -8.48
C GLN A 35 -0.39 8.13 -9.36
N PRO A 36 0.27 8.72 -10.37
CA PRO A 36 -0.25 9.88 -11.11
C PRO A 36 -1.65 9.71 -11.71
N ARG A 37 -2.05 8.51 -12.13
CA ARG A 37 -3.33 8.27 -12.84
C ARG A 37 -4.42 7.62 -11.98
N TYR A 38 -4.07 7.04 -10.84
CA TYR A 38 -4.95 6.18 -10.04
C TYR A 38 -5.03 6.57 -8.56
N SER A 39 -4.60 7.79 -8.21
CA SER A 39 -4.73 8.34 -6.87
C SER A 39 -5.73 9.49 -6.83
N LEU A 40 -6.51 9.59 -5.74
CA LEU A 40 -7.42 10.73 -5.49
C LEU A 40 -6.67 12.04 -5.18
N ARG A 41 -5.38 11.97 -4.83
CA ARG A 41 -4.57 13.13 -4.43
C ARG A 41 -3.79 13.77 -5.59
N VAL A 42 -4.34 13.77 -6.80
CA VAL A 42 -3.66 14.30 -8.00
C VAL A 42 -3.23 15.76 -7.84
N ARG A 43 -4.02 16.59 -7.13
CA ARG A 43 -3.73 18.03 -7.01
C ARG A 43 -2.51 18.38 -6.16
N ASN A 44 -2.12 17.50 -5.23
CA ASN A 44 -1.03 17.72 -4.27
C ASN A 44 0.08 16.66 -4.44
N ASN A 45 0.14 16.03 -5.60
CA ASN A 45 1.09 14.97 -5.88
C ASN A 45 1.91 15.36 -7.11
N GLU A 46 3.19 15.68 -6.89
CA GLU A 46 4.17 16.01 -7.94
C GLU A 46 4.99 14.78 -8.36
N PHE A 47 4.62 13.59 -7.89
CA PHE A 47 5.29 12.36 -8.29
C PHE A 47 4.85 11.96 -9.69
N ASP A 48 5.72 12.21 -10.67
CA ASP A 48 5.73 11.49 -11.93
C ASP A 48 6.44 10.13 -11.76
N HIS A 49 6.54 9.34 -12.81
CA HIS A 49 7.21 8.04 -12.74
C HIS A 49 8.70 8.12 -12.34
N ALA A 50 9.41 9.16 -12.80
CA ALA A 50 10.83 9.34 -12.50
C ALA A 50 11.04 9.69 -11.02
N ASN A 51 10.29 10.67 -10.51
CA ASN A 51 10.34 11.07 -9.11
C ASN A 51 9.85 9.95 -8.17
N LEU A 52 8.86 9.16 -8.61
CA LEU A 52 8.37 8.01 -7.85
C LEU A 52 9.48 6.95 -7.69
N ALA A 53 10.15 6.60 -8.80
CA ALA A 53 11.27 5.66 -8.78
C ALA A 53 12.44 6.17 -7.92
N LEU A 54 12.73 7.47 -7.98
CA LEU A 54 13.75 8.09 -7.14
C LEU A 54 13.36 8.03 -5.66
N GLY A 55 12.11 8.37 -5.33
CA GLY A 55 11.61 8.36 -3.96
C GLY A 55 11.62 6.96 -3.34
N ILE A 56 11.23 5.93 -4.09
CA ILE A 56 11.29 4.54 -3.63
C ILE A 56 12.72 4.15 -3.32
N ARG A 57 13.68 4.43 -4.22
CA ARG A 57 15.09 4.11 -4.01
C ARG A 57 15.70 4.86 -2.82
N GLU A 58 15.41 6.16 -2.67
CA GLU A 58 15.89 6.96 -1.53
C GLU A 58 15.33 6.44 -0.20
N ALA A 59 14.07 6.03 -0.15
CA ALA A 59 13.45 5.46 1.05
C ALA A 59 14.12 4.12 1.42
N GLN A 60 14.25 3.23 0.47
CA GLN A 60 14.86 1.91 0.66
C GLN A 60 16.34 2.00 1.06
N ALA A 61 17.09 2.94 0.48
CA ALA A 61 18.50 3.19 0.87
C ALA A 61 18.65 3.61 2.33
N GLN A 62 17.61 4.18 2.93
CA GLN A 62 17.55 4.57 4.35
C GLN A 62 16.92 3.48 5.25
N GLY A 63 16.60 2.30 4.70
CA GLY A 63 15.86 1.27 5.43
C GLY A 63 14.41 1.65 5.76
N LYS A 64 13.87 2.66 5.07
CA LYS A 64 12.50 3.15 5.20
C LYS A 64 11.59 2.54 4.14
N ARG A 65 10.26 2.64 4.31
CA ARG A 65 9.28 2.06 3.40
C ARG A 65 8.59 3.12 2.57
N PHE A 66 8.26 2.74 1.34
CA PHE A 66 7.52 3.59 0.42
C PHE A 66 6.29 2.85 -0.11
N TYR A 67 5.10 3.41 0.15
CA TYR A 67 3.83 2.83 -0.29
C TYR A 67 3.22 3.65 -1.42
N VAL A 68 2.78 2.97 -2.46
CA VAL A 68 2.13 3.63 -3.61
C VAL A 68 0.62 3.54 -3.49
N VAL A 69 -0.03 4.71 -3.58
CA VAL A 69 -1.50 4.82 -3.45
C VAL A 69 -2.16 4.68 -4.81
N VAL A 70 -3.08 3.70 -4.88
CA VAL A 70 -3.92 3.38 -6.04
C VAL A 70 -5.36 3.26 -5.53
N ASN A 71 -5.96 4.38 -5.12
CA ASN A 71 -7.21 4.39 -4.36
C ASN A 71 -8.40 5.03 -5.08
N ILE A 72 -8.38 5.13 -6.40
CA ILE A 72 -9.56 5.51 -7.18
C ILE A 72 -10.45 4.30 -7.47
N ALA A 73 -11.75 4.55 -7.66
CA ALA A 73 -12.67 3.62 -8.31
C ALA A 73 -12.60 3.87 -9.82
N PRO A 74 -12.05 2.97 -10.63
CA PRO A 74 -11.86 3.20 -12.05
C PRO A 74 -13.15 3.00 -12.82
N HIS A 75 -13.38 3.83 -13.84
CA HIS A 75 -14.39 3.54 -14.86
C HIS A 75 -13.96 2.34 -15.73
N ASN A 76 -14.91 1.66 -16.34
CA ASN A 76 -14.69 0.45 -17.15
C ASN A 76 -13.58 0.58 -18.21
N ALA A 77 -13.44 1.76 -18.82
CA ALA A 77 -12.37 2.01 -19.77
C ALA A 77 -10.96 1.90 -19.17
N LYS A 78 -10.79 2.31 -17.91
CA LYS A 78 -9.51 2.23 -17.19
C LYS A 78 -9.18 0.82 -16.70
N LEU A 79 -10.17 -0.05 -16.53
CA LEU A 79 -9.93 -1.44 -16.12
C LEU A 79 -9.08 -2.21 -17.13
N LYS A 80 -9.30 -1.96 -18.43
CA LYS A 80 -8.59 -2.62 -19.53
C LYS A 80 -7.09 -2.29 -19.56
N THR A 81 -6.71 -1.09 -19.12
CA THR A 81 -5.31 -0.61 -19.13
C THR A 81 -4.65 -0.66 -17.76
N PHE A 82 -5.39 -0.96 -16.70
CA PHE A 82 -4.93 -0.85 -15.33
C PHE A 82 -3.63 -1.59 -15.07
N LEU A 83 -3.54 -2.87 -15.42
CA LEU A 83 -2.33 -3.67 -15.19
C LEU A 83 -1.15 -3.16 -16.01
N LYS A 84 -1.39 -2.72 -17.25
CA LYS A 84 -0.36 -2.11 -18.10
C LYS A 84 0.16 -0.79 -17.50
N ASP A 85 -0.74 0.04 -17.00
CA ASP A 85 -0.38 1.32 -16.37
C ASP A 85 0.28 1.13 -14.99
N LEU A 86 0.00 0.01 -14.31
CA LEU A 86 0.61 -0.32 -13.03
C LEU A 86 1.99 -1.00 -13.17
N ALA A 87 2.23 -1.69 -14.27
CA ALA A 87 3.48 -2.44 -14.49
C ALA A 87 4.76 -1.63 -14.21
N PRO A 88 4.93 -0.40 -14.73
CA PRO A 88 6.12 0.41 -14.42
C PRO A 88 6.30 0.71 -12.93
N VAL A 89 5.19 0.86 -12.20
CA VAL A 89 5.23 1.11 -10.74
C VAL A 89 5.68 -0.13 -9.99
N ILE A 90 5.23 -1.32 -10.43
CA ILE A 90 5.64 -2.59 -9.82
C ILE A 90 7.13 -2.87 -10.07
N GLU A 91 7.65 -2.52 -11.25
CA GLU A 91 9.07 -2.63 -11.58
C GLU A 91 9.97 -1.77 -10.67
N MET A 92 9.44 -0.67 -10.12
CA MET A 92 10.13 0.15 -9.13
C MET A 92 10.21 -0.52 -7.75
N ALA A 93 9.55 -1.65 -7.56
CA ALA A 93 9.51 -2.46 -6.33
C ALA A 93 9.08 -1.67 -5.06
N PRO A 94 7.91 -1.02 -5.05
CA PRO A 94 7.40 -0.39 -3.83
C PRO A 94 7.12 -1.44 -2.75
N ASP A 95 7.21 -1.05 -1.48
CA ASP A 95 7.01 -1.97 -0.35
C ASP A 95 5.56 -2.45 -0.21
N ALA A 96 4.59 -1.64 -0.65
CA ALA A 96 3.18 -2.04 -0.73
C ALA A 96 2.36 -1.10 -1.63
N LEU A 97 1.17 -1.57 -2.02
CA LEU A 97 0.13 -0.74 -2.63
C LEU A 97 -0.96 -0.42 -1.61
N ILE A 98 -1.44 0.83 -1.60
CA ILE A 98 -2.61 1.23 -0.82
C ILE A 98 -3.80 1.34 -1.78
N MET A 99 -4.78 0.45 -1.64
CA MET A 99 -5.90 0.30 -2.59
C MET A 99 -7.25 0.36 -1.88
N SER A 100 -8.30 0.78 -2.59
CA SER A 100 -9.66 0.85 -2.04
C SER A 100 -10.67 -0.01 -2.81
N ASP A 101 -10.53 -0.14 -4.11
CA ASP A 101 -11.48 -0.85 -4.97
C ASP A 101 -11.28 -2.37 -4.89
N PRO A 102 -12.34 -3.14 -4.51
CA PRO A 102 -12.22 -4.60 -4.35
C PRO A 102 -11.91 -5.32 -5.67
N GLY A 103 -12.41 -4.81 -6.80
CA GLY A 103 -12.17 -5.39 -8.11
C GLY A 103 -10.71 -5.27 -8.53
N LEU A 104 -10.12 -4.07 -8.35
CA LEU A 104 -8.70 -3.85 -8.61
C LEU A 104 -7.82 -4.66 -7.65
N ILE A 105 -8.20 -4.78 -6.38
CA ILE A 105 -7.49 -5.62 -5.41
C ILE A 105 -7.47 -7.07 -5.86
N MET A 106 -8.61 -7.60 -6.30
CA MET A 106 -8.70 -8.97 -6.83
C MET A 106 -7.85 -9.15 -8.09
N LEU A 107 -7.84 -8.15 -8.97
CA LEU A 107 -7.04 -8.16 -10.19
C LEU A 107 -5.54 -8.20 -9.87
N VAL A 108 -5.07 -7.34 -8.97
CA VAL A 108 -3.66 -7.33 -8.52
C VAL A 108 -3.31 -8.65 -7.84
N ARG A 109 -4.18 -9.20 -6.99
CA ARG A 109 -3.94 -10.49 -6.33
C ARG A 109 -3.78 -11.66 -7.29
N ARG A 110 -4.50 -11.66 -8.41
CA ARG A 110 -4.39 -12.70 -9.44
C ARG A 110 -3.08 -12.65 -10.21
N HIS A 111 -2.59 -11.44 -10.52
CA HIS A 111 -1.42 -11.26 -11.38
C HIS A 111 -0.12 -11.03 -10.58
N LEU A 112 -0.23 -10.49 -9.38
CA LEU A 112 0.88 -10.12 -8.50
C LEU A 112 0.62 -10.63 -7.07
N PRO A 113 0.56 -11.96 -6.86
CA PRO A 113 0.15 -12.54 -5.58
C PRO A 113 1.06 -12.16 -4.41
N GLN A 114 2.32 -11.85 -4.68
CA GLN A 114 3.30 -11.50 -3.65
C GLN A 114 3.30 -10.01 -3.27
N MET A 115 2.63 -9.13 -4.06
CA MET A 115 2.59 -7.71 -3.77
C MET A 115 1.76 -7.44 -2.50
N PRO A 116 2.34 -6.83 -1.46
CA PRO A 116 1.59 -6.46 -0.26
C PRO A 116 0.54 -5.38 -0.60
N ILE A 117 -0.67 -5.56 -0.06
CA ILE A 117 -1.76 -4.60 -0.25
C ILE A 117 -2.26 -4.14 1.09
N HIS A 118 -2.26 -2.82 1.30
CA HIS A 118 -2.91 -2.15 2.40
C HIS A 118 -4.27 -1.64 1.96
N LEU A 119 -5.31 -1.92 2.76
CA LEU A 119 -6.64 -1.41 2.46
C LEU A 119 -6.72 0.07 2.84
N SER A 120 -7.04 0.91 1.87
CA SER A 120 -7.26 2.34 2.10
C SER A 120 -8.50 2.57 2.95
N VAL A 121 -8.49 3.60 3.79
CA VAL A 121 -9.68 4.08 4.53
C VAL A 121 -10.83 4.47 3.60
N GLN A 122 -10.54 4.78 2.35
CA GLN A 122 -11.51 5.10 1.30
C GLN A 122 -12.33 3.88 0.84
N ALA A 123 -11.94 2.67 1.19
CA ALA A 123 -12.72 1.47 0.90
C ALA A 123 -14.06 1.45 1.63
N ASN A 124 -14.18 2.24 2.71
CA ASN A 124 -15.40 2.43 3.50
C ASN A 124 -16.14 1.11 3.82
N SER A 125 -15.37 0.05 4.14
CA SER A 125 -15.87 -1.30 4.35
C SER A 125 -15.58 -1.79 5.76
N VAL A 126 -16.62 -2.07 6.51
CA VAL A 126 -16.53 -2.63 7.87
C VAL A 126 -16.23 -4.15 7.85
N LYS A 127 -16.59 -4.84 6.75
CA LYS A 127 -16.47 -6.30 6.63
C LYS A 127 -15.10 -6.77 6.12
N SER A 128 -14.34 -5.92 5.43
CA SER A 128 -13.06 -6.28 4.84
C SER A 128 -11.94 -6.54 5.86
N CYS A 129 -12.13 -6.11 7.10
CA CYS A 129 -11.18 -6.34 8.19
C CYS A 129 -11.39 -7.66 8.94
N ARG A 130 -12.45 -8.42 8.65
CA ARG A 130 -12.63 -9.76 9.22
C ARG A 130 -11.90 -10.79 8.36
N PRO A 131 -10.95 -11.56 8.88
CA PRO A 131 -10.49 -12.76 8.21
C PRO A 131 -11.69 -13.71 8.13
N SER A 132 -12.19 -13.94 6.91
CA SER A 132 -13.24 -14.93 6.67
C SER A 132 -12.61 -16.31 6.85
N ASN A 133 -12.67 -16.84 8.06
CA ASN A 133 -12.22 -18.18 8.39
C ASN A 133 -13.35 -19.18 8.15
N ARG A 134 -13.89 -19.23 6.94
CA ARG A 134 -14.73 -20.34 6.52
C ARG A 134 -14.36 -20.72 5.08
N ASN A 135 -13.82 -21.93 4.94
CA ASN A 135 -13.49 -22.62 3.68
C ASN A 135 -12.42 -21.96 2.81
N ARG A 136 -11.18 -21.82 3.32
CA ARG A 136 -10.01 -21.76 2.46
C ARG A 136 -9.50 -23.17 2.20
N PRO A 137 -9.34 -23.58 0.93
CA PRO A 137 -8.34 -24.60 0.62
C PRO A 137 -6.99 -24.05 1.10
N SER A 138 -6.13 -24.92 1.57
CA SER A 138 -4.78 -24.64 2.07
C SER A 138 -4.00 -23.78 1.07
N ALA A 139 -4.17 -22.47 1.14
CA ALA A 139 -3.42 -21.53 0.33
C ALA A 139 -2.17 -21.17 1.10
N SER A 140 -1.14 -22.01 0.90
CA SER A 140 0.23 -21.61 1.11
C SER A 140 0.47 -20.23 0.50
N ALA A 141 0.87 -19.25 1.35
CA ALA A 141 1.69 -18.13 0.99
C ALA A 141 1.11 -16.94 0.21
N LEU A 142 -0.14 -16.56 0.39
CA LEU A 142 -0.54 -15.19 -0.01
C LEU A 142 -0.37 -14.23 1.18
N PRO A 143 0.39 -13.11 1.03
CA PRO A 143 0.52 -12.15 2.08
C PRO A 143 -0.86 -11.57 2.45
N PRO A 144 -1.16 -11.35 3.75
CA PRO A 144 -2.45 -10.83 4.18
C PRO A 144 -2.68 -9.41 3.66
N ILE A 145 -3.95 -9.09 3.34
CA ILE A 145 -4.35 -7.69 3.13
C ILE A 145 -4.27 -7.01 4.51
N ARG A 146 -3.37 -6.04 4.64
CA ARG A 146 -3.25 -5.24 5.85
C ARG A 146 -4.22 -4.07 5.77
N CYS A 147 -5.03 -3.89 6.81
CA CYS A 147 -5.81 -2.67 6.97
C CYS A 147 -4.93 -1.65 7.70
N SER A 148 -4.77 -0.46 7.12
CA SER A 148 -4.02 0.62 7.74
C SER A 148 -4.65 1.15 9.04
N CYS A 149 -5.94 0.85 9.26
CA CYS A 149 -6.70 1.28 10.45
C CYS A 149 -6.92 0.18 11.49
N CYS A 150 -6.68 -1.10 11.18
CA CYS A 150 -6.97 -2.21 12.08
C CYS A 150 -5.67 -2.83 12.61
N ARG A 151 -5.12 -2.27 13.69
CA ARG A 151 -4.24 -3.03 14.58
C ARG A 151 -5.10 -3.80 15.56
N LYS A 152 -5.26 -5.10 15.38
CA LYS A 152 -5.58 -5.98 16.49
C LYS A 152 -4.29 -6.55 17.04
N PRO A 153 -4.09 -6.49 18.37
CA PRO A 153 -3.04 -7.28 18.99
C PRO A 153 -3.35 -8.76 18.69
N THR A 154 -2.38 -9.47 18.16
CA THR A 154 -2.43 -10.94 18.10
C THR A 154 -2.50 -11.44 19.52
N ALA A 155 -3.61 -12.08 19.89
CA ALA A 155 -3.72 -12.80 21.14
C ALA A 155 -2.61 -13.88 21.19
N PRO A 156 -1.97 -14.10 22.35
CA PRO A 156 -1.02 -15.18 22.48
C PRO A 156 -1.74 -16.51 22.25
N ALA A 157 -1.12 -17.35 21.45
CA ALA A 157 -1.51 -18.75 21.37
C ALA A 157 -1.26 -19.40 22.75
N SER A 158 -2.32 -19.91 23.34
CA SER A 158 -2.29 -20.80 24.51
C SER A 158 -1.78 -22.17 24.12
#